data_31caacb0ecc07ed1378567457a239850
#
_entry.id   31caacb0ecc07ed1378567457a239850
#
_cell.length_a   1.000
_cell.length_b   1.000
_cell.length_c   1.000
_cell.angle_alpha   90.00
_cell.angle_beta   90.00
_cell.angle_gamma   90.00
#
_symmetry.space_group_name_H-M   'P 1'
#
loop_
_entity.id
_entity.type
_entity.pdbx_description
1 polymer ?
#
loop_
_entity_poly.entity_id
_entity_poly.type
_entity_poly.pdbx_seq_one_letter_code
_entity_poly.pdbx_strand_id
1 'polypeptide(L)'
;VTLGIGDGANDVPMIQTAHVGVGIHGLEGQQAVNSSDFSIGQFAFLRRLMLVHGRWNYRRLCLLVKYMFYKNAAIVLPQWFFGFRALFSGQALFFDYFYQLYNVAFTALPIIGLGVLDQDVSPKIIESFPVFYRDGLERVFLDRKIFWSWMLEAGIHSVIIFFMVAAAHGEGVWGAGEESTGLGLYEMGTTCLTIVIIFCQIRLFFETSNFTWIMALLYSGSIFLWWMCWITISNWVDLGYLVYGNIDVVARSGPFWLSLIFSCTFCFMITLIRQSTEVMLAPTRSHIGREVMAGHLDGEKLGREQAAAALAEQSQASGFGRARAKSSKEVLTEMLVGGNMVRVSSQKRLAGAQ
;
A
#
# COMPACT_ATOMS: atom_id res chain seq x y z
N VAL A 1 13.54 -8.46 18.53
CA VAL A 1 13.03 -9.52 17.64
C VAL A 1 14.16 -10.50 17.42
N THR A 2 13.88 -11.81 17.63
CA THR A 2 14.84 -12.91 17.47
C THR A 2 14.44 -13.78 16.29
N LEU A 3 15.41 -14.28 15.55
CA LEU A 3 15.26 -15.25 14.48
C LEU A 3 15.91 -16.56 14.92
N GLY A 4 15.16 -17.66 14.94
CA GLY A 4 15.65 -19.02 15.20
C GLY A 4 15.76 -19.78 13.89
N ILE A 5 16.91 -20.41 13.63
CA ILE A 5 17.14 -21.19 12.40
C ILE A 5 17.69 -22.54 12.80
N GLY A 6 17.08 -23.61 12.33
CA GLY A 6 17.51 -24.97 12.64
C GLY A 6 17.09 -25.98 11.59
N ASP A 7 17.72 -27.15 11.57
CA ASP A 7 17.48 -28.26 10.64
C ASP A 7 17.15 -29.58 11.33
N GLY A 8 17.36 -29.68 12.65
CA GLY A 8 17.20 -30.89 13.43
C GLY A 8 16.06 -30.85 14.47
N ALA A 9 15.77 -32.01 15.05
CA ALA A 9 14.78 -32.14 16.13
C ALA A 9 15.19 -31.35 17.40
N ASN A 10 16.48 -31.22 17.65
CA ASN A 10 17.03 -30.50 18.80
C ASN A 10 16.81 -28.99 18.72
N ASP A 11 16.57 -28.45 17.52
CA ASP A 11 16.35 -27.02 17.27
C ASP A 11 14.91 -26.60 17.45
N VAL A 12 13.98 -27.55 17.54
CA VAL A 12 12.53 -27.27 17.67
C VAL A 12 12.21 -26.29 18.81
N PRO A 13 12.73 -26.47 20.05
CA PRO A 13 12.47 -25.53 21.13
C PRO A 13 12.99 -24.12 20.85
N MET A 14 14.14 -23.98 20.19
CA MET A 14 14.73 -22.71 19.79
C MET A 14 13.87 -22.02 18.73
N ILE A 15 13.46 -22.76 17.70
CA ILE A 15 12.60 -22.26 16.61
C ILE A 15 11.27 -21.76 17.17
N GLN A 16 10.64 -22.52 18.04
CA GLN A 16 9.33 -22.16 18.64
C GLN A 16 9.43 -20.99 19.64
N THR A 17 10.57 -20.79 20.28
CA THR A 17 10.78 -19.70 21.23
C THR A 17 11.15 -18.39 20.53
N ALA A 18 11.69 -18.47 19.32
CA ALA A 18 12.04 -17.31 18.53
C ALA A 18 10.79 -16.53 18.07
N HIS A 19 10.93 -15.23 17.79
CA HIS A 19 9.84 -14.44 17.23
C HIS A 19 9.51 -14.84 15.77
N VAL A 20 10.53 -15.34 15.06
CA VAL A 20 10.40 -15.92 13.72
C VAL A 20 11.27 -17.18 13.69
N GLY A 21 10.67 -18.29 13.33
CA GLY A 21 11.32 -19.58 13.18
C GLY A 21 11.53 -19.97 11.72
N VAL A 22 12.72 -20.40 11.35
CA VAL A 22 13.04 -20.90 10.00
C VAL A 22 13.59 -22.32 10.10
N GLY A 23 12.86 -23.28 9.52
CA GLY A 23 13.29 -24.67 9.40
C GLY A 23 14.02 -24.90 8.08
N ILE A 24 15.13 -25.62 8.13
CA ILE A 24 15.85 -26.08 6.95
C ILE A 24 15.52 -27.54 6.72
N HIS A 25 15.26 -27.93 5.47
CA HIS A 25 15.10 -29.34 5.12
C HIS A 25 16.42 -30.09 5.33
N GLY A 26 16.54 -30.75 6.48
CA GLY A 26 17.70 -31.54 6.85
C GLY A 26 17.55 -33.02 6.43
N LEU A 27 18.63 -33.76 6.55
CA LEU A 27 18.67 -35.22 6.34
C LEU A 27 18.05 -35.97 7.53
N GLU A 28 17.97 -35.33 8.72
CA GLU A 28 17.53 -35.92 9.99
C GLU A 28 16.05 -35.93 10.23
N GLY A 29 15.24 -35.41 9.27
CA GLY A 29 13.79 -35.40 9.34
C GLY A 29 13.16 -34.01 9.11
N GLN A 30 11.82 -33.94 9.22
CA GLN A 30 11.05 -32.73 8.95
C GLN A 30 10.57 -32.00 10.23
N GLN A 31 11.11 -32.35 11.39
CA GLN A 31 10.60 -31.83 12.67
C GLN A 31 10.81 -30.33 12.82
N ALA A 32 12.01 -29.83 12.46
CA ALA A 32 12.31 -28.40 12.44
C ALA A 32 11.40 -27.64 11.46
N VAL A 33 11.20 -28.21 10.24
CA VAL A 33 10.33 -27.64 9.20
C VAL A 33 8.88 -27.55 9.67
N ASN A 34 8.35 -28.60 10.28
CA ASN A 34 6.96 -28.64 10.75
C ASN A 34 6.69 -27.72 11.96
N SER A 35 7.73 -27.32 12.67
CA SER A 35 7.67 -26.47 13.85
C SER A 35 8.04 -25.01 13.59
N SER A 36 8.36 -24.65 12.34
CA SER A 36 8.83 -23.33 11.93
C SER A 36 7.74 -22.53 11.23
N ASP A 37 7.88 -21.19 11.24
CA ASP A 37 7.00 -20.27 10.50
C ASP A 37 7.31 -20.30 9.00
N PHE A 38 8.59 -20.48 8.65
CA PHE A 38 9.05 -20.58 7.26
C PHE A 38 9.96 -21.79 7.11
N SER A 39 9.93 -22.43 5.93
CA SER A 39 10.83 -23.52 5.61
C SER A 39 11.61 -23.24 4.32
N ILE A 40 12.89 -23.61 4.32
CA ILE A 40 13.79 -23.45 3.18
C ILE A 40 14.53 -24.75 2.92
N GLY A 41 14.83 -25.01 1.62
CA GLY A 41 15.54 -26.25 1.22
C GLY A 41 17.03 -26.21 1.53
N GLN A 42 17.65 -25.03 1.54
CA GLN A 42 19.07 -24.82 1.80
C GLN A 42 19.29 -23.52 2.57
N PHE A 43 20.28 -23.47 3.45
CA PHE A 43 20.64 -22.28 4.21
C PHE A 43 20.91 -21.04 3.32
N ALA A 44 21.47 -21.25 2.13
CA ALA A 44 21.73 -20.17 1.17
C ALA A 44 20.46 -19.39 0.76
N PHE A 45 19.29 -20.02 0.79
CA PHE A 45 18.02 -19.39 0.43
C PHE A 45 17.52 -18.41 1.50
N LEU A 46 18.09 -18.45 2.71
CA LEU A 46 17.80 -17.50 3.77
C LEU A 46 18.07 -16.05 3.33
N ARG A 47 19.13 -15.82 2.57
CA ARG A 47 19.45 -14.50 2.02
C ARG A 47 18.28 -13.94 1.20
N ARG A 48 17.74 -14.76 0.30
CA ARG A 48 16.61 -14.35 -0.55
C ARG A 48 15.32 -14.21 0.25
N LEU A 49 15.07 -15.12 1.20
CA LEU A 49 13.92 -15.04 2.10
C LEU A 49 13.90 -13.72 2.86
N MET A 50 15.01 -13.32 3.47
CA MET A 50 15.07 -12.10 4.27
C MET A 50 15.11 -10.83 3.42
N LEU A 51 16.06 -10.73 2.47
CA LEU A 51 16.28 -9.49 1.73
C LEU A 51 15.15 -9.19 0.77
N VAL A 52 14.63 -10.18 0.05
CA VAL A 52 13.61 -9.99 -0.98
C VAL A 52 12.21 -10.15 -0.41
N HIS A 53 11.88 -11.36 0.06
CA HIS A 53 10.52 -11.67 0.51
C HIS A 53 10.15 -10.93 1.79
N GLY A 54 11.07 -10.84 2.76
CA GLY A 54 10.85 -10.11 4.01
C GLY A 54 10.57 -8.62 3.77
N ARG A 55 11.37 -7.98 2.88
CA ARG A 55 11.17 -6.58 2.52
C ARG A 55 9.85 -6.36 1.78
N TRP A 56 9.51 -7.18 0.78
CA TRP A 56 8.24 -7.07 0.07
C TRP A 56 7.05 -7.25 0.99
N ASN A 57 7.07 -8.26 1.85
CA ASN A 57 5.99 -8.51 2.81
C ASN A 57 5.82 -7.33 3.77
N TYR A 58 6.91 -6.78 4.30
CA TYR A 58 6.84 -5.60 5.16
C TYR A 58 6.21 -4.40 4.44
N ARG A 59 6.65 -4.08 3.22
CA ARG A 59 6.08 -2.99 2.42
C ARG A 59 4.59 -3.18 2.15
N ARG A 60 4.20 -4.39 1.70
CA ARG A 60 2.80 -4.75 1.41
C ARG A 60 1.92 -4.64 2.65
N LEU A 61 2.41 -5.14 3.79
CA LEU A 61 1.70 -5.05 5.06
C LEU A 61 1.52 -3.59 5.50
N CYS A 62 2.57 -2.78 5.42
CA CYS A 62 2.49 -1.34 5.74
C CYS A 62 1.48 -0.61 4.85
N LEU A 63 1.44 -0.93 3.56
CA LEU A 63 0.48 -0.35 2.63
C LEU A 63 -0.95 -0.83 2.94
N LEU A 64 -1.14 -2.12 3.21
CA LEU A 64 -2.43 -2.68 3.62
C LEU A 64 -2.97 -1.96 4.86
N VAL A 65 -2.16 -1.80 5.90
CA VAL A 65 -2.57 -1.11 7.13
C VAL A 65 -2.97 0.34 6.84
N LYS A 66 -2.14 1.10 6.14
CA LYS A 66 -2.45 2.50 5.78
C LYS A 66 -3.75 2.61 4.99
N TYR A 67 -3.93 1.76 3.99
CA TYR A 67 -5.13 1.78 3.15
C TYR A 67 -6.39 1.34 3.89
N MET A 68 -6.30 0.35 4.79
CA MET A 68 -7.44 -0.07 5.61
C MET A 68 -7.96 1.07 6.49
N PHE A 69 -7.08 1.81 7.14
CA PHE A 69 -7.49 2.98 7.91
C PHE A 69 -8.02 4.11 7.02
N TYR A 70 -7.34 4.38 5.91
CA TYR A 70 -7.74 5.40 4.94
C TYR A 70 -9.17 5.15 4.42
N LYS A 71 -9.47 3.95 3.89
CA LYS A 71 -10.77 3.65 3.30
C LYS A 71 -11.92 3.71 4.33
N ASN A 72 -11.65 3.31 5.57
CA ASN A 72 -12.64 3.38 6.65
C ASN A 72 -12.88 4.84 7.07
N ALA A 73 -11.84 5.66 7.17
CA ALA A 73 -12.01 7.09 7.40
C ALA A 73 -12.79 7.76 6.26
N ALA A 74 -12.50 7.38 5.00
CA ALA A 74 -13.15 7.94 3.82
C ALA A 74 -14.66 7.69 3.76
N ILE A 75 -15.16 6.58 4.32
CA ILE A 75 -16.60 6.32 4.38
C ILE A 75 -17.26 6.87 5.66
N VAL A 76 -16.56 6.85 6.79
CA VAL A 76 -17.15 7.27 8.08
C VAL A 76 -17.28 8.79 8.16
N LEU A 77 -16.32 9.55 7.66
CA LEU A 77 -16.32 11.01 7.77
C LEU A 77 -17.47 11.68 7.02
N PRO A 78 -17.90 11.27 5.80
CA PRO A 78 -19.11 11.81 5.19
C PRO A 78 -20.36 11.60 6.04
N GLN A 79 -20.51 10.44 6.69
CA GLN A 79 -21.60 10.21 7.65
C GLN A 79 -21.53 11.18 8.84
N TRP A 80 -20.33 11.47 9.33
CA TRP A 80 -20.12 12.43 10.41
C TRP A 80 -20.48 13.86 9.98
N PHE A 81 -20.07 14.31 8.79
CA PHE A 81 -20.49 15.61 8.23
C PHE A 81 -22.00 15.71 8.02
N PHE A 82 -22.62 14.62 7.58
CA PHE A 82 -24.06 14.52 7.47
C PHE A 82 -24.76 14.67 8.84
N GLY A 83 -24.15 14.16 9.91
CA GLY A 83 -24.66 14.28 11.27
C GLY A 83 -24.92 15.72 11.70
N PHE A 84 -24.07 16.69 11.31
CA PHE A 84 -24.31 18.11 11.57
C PHE A 84 -25.56 18.63 10.87
N ARG A 85 -25.85 18.13 9.67
CA ARG A 85 -27.07 18.49 8.92
C ARG A 85 -28.31 17.83 9.47
N ALA A 86 -28.19 16.58 9.85
CA ALA A 86 -29.29 15.83 10.47
C ALA A 86 -29.47 16.16 11.97
N LEU A 87 -28.77 17.19 12.49
CA LEU A 87 -28.79 17.59 13.90
C LEU A 87 -28.54 16.40 14.84
N PHE A 88 -27.72 15.45 14.42
CA PHE A 88 -27.42 14.21 15.14
C PHE A 88 -28.66 13.39 15.54
N SER A 89 -29.69 13.41 14.70
CA SER A 89 -30.94 12.66 14.90
C SER A 89 -30.78 11.13 14.84
N GLY A 90 -29.59 10.62 14.53
CA GLY A 90 -29.36 9.19 14.29
C GLY A 90 -29.67 8.72 12.88
N GLN A 91 -30.08 9.62 11.97
CA GLN A 91 -30.33 9.28 10.58
C GLN A 91 -29.04 8.85 9.88
N ALA A 92 -29.08 7.67 9.24
CA ALA A 92 -27.97 7.19 8.41
C ALA A 92 -28.05 7.82 7.00
N LEU A 93 -26.88 8.23 6.49
CA LEU A 93 -26.71 8.69 5.10
C LEU A 93 -26.69 7.51 4.12
N PHE A 94 -26.04 6.44 4.53
CA PHE A 94 -25.84 5.26 3.70
C PHE A 94 -26.89 4.19 3.98
N PHE A 95 -27.32 3.50 2.95
CA PHE A 95 -28.17 2.33 3.10
C PHE A 95 -27.36 1.16 3.70
N ASP A 96 -27.90 0.49 4.71
CA ASP A 96 -27.18 -0.45 5.57
C ASP A 96 -26.49 -1.59 4.82
N TYR A 97 -27.15 -2.21 3.84
CA TYR A 97 -26.55 -3.29 3.06
C TYR A 97 -25.36 -2.83 2.24
N PHE A 98 -25.41 -1.64 1.65
CA PHE A 98 -24.28 -1.07 0.90
C PHE A 98 -23.11 -0.76 1.83
N TYR A 99 -23.40 -0.21 3.01
CA TYR A 99 -22.38 0.10 4.00
C TYR A 99 -21.67 -1.17 4.51
N GLN A 100 -22.41 -2.25 4.78
CA GLN A 100 -21.85 -3.53 5.23
C GLN A 100 -20.99 -4.19 4.14
N LEU A 101 -21.44 -4.18 2.88
CA LEU A 101 -20.72 -4.76 1.76
C LEU A 101 -19.49 -3.95 1.33
N TYR A 102 -19.39 -2.68 1.71
CA TYR A 102 -18.28 -1.81 1.35
C TYR A 102 -16.90 -2.40 1.68
N ASN A 103 -16.74 -2.90 2.89
CA ASN A 103 -15.47 -3.43 3.35
C ASN A 103 -15.16 -4.82 2.82
N VAL A 104 -16.16 -5.65 2.61
CA VAL A 104 -16.01 -7.07 2.25
C VAL A 104 -16.00 -7.29 0.74
N ALA A 105 -16.90 -6.61 0.03
CA ALA A 105 -17.12 -6.86 -1.39
C ALA A 105 -16.47 -5.77 -2.28
N PHE A 106 -16.72 -4.46 -2.00
CA PHE A 106 -16.41 -3.41 -2.95
C PHE A 106 -14.97 -2.89 -2.85
N THR A 107 -14.27 -3.11 -1.74
CA THR A 107 -12.92 -2.58 -1.53
C THR A 107 -11.88 -3.60 -1.08
N ALA A 108 -12.27 -4.86 -0.82
CA ALA A 108 -11.35 -5.89 -0.34
C ALA A 108 -10.50 -6.52 -1.45
N LEU A 109 -11.09 -6.81 -2.61
CA LEU A 109 -10.43 -7.57 -3.66
C LEU A 109 -9.12 -6.94 -4.15
N PRO A 110 -9.07 -5.64 -4.51
CA PRO A 110 -7.83 -5.03 -5.00
C PRO A 110 -6.71 -4.96 -3.97
N ILE A 111 -7.02 -4.69 -2.70
CA ILE A 111 -5.99 -4.63 -1.66
C ILE A 111 -5.41 -6.01 -1.33
N ILE A 112 -6.23 -7.07 -1.39
CA ILE A 112 -5.74 -8.45 -1.26
C ILE A 112 -4.82 -8.79 -2.43
N GLY A 113 -5.23 -8.47 -3.67
CA GLY A 113 -4.41 -8.65 -4.86
C GLY A 113 -3.05 -7.94 -4.75
N LEU A 114 -3.06 -6.68 -4.30
CA LEU A 114 -1.85 -5.92 -4.05
C LEU A 114 -0.98 -6.57 -2.97
N GLY A 115 -1.59 -7.01 -1.85
CA GLY A 115 -0.88 -7.68 -0.76
C GLY A 115 -0.18 -8.98 -1.17
N VAL A 116 -0.64 -9.63 -2.25
CA VAL A 116 -0.05 -10.88 -2.76
C VAL A 116 0.92 -10.63 -3.91
N LEU A 117 0.56 -9.77 -4.86
CA LEU A 117 1.23 -9.68 -6.17
C LEU A 117 2.18 -8.49 -6.31
N ASP A 118 2.04 -7.42 -5.52
CA ASP A 118 2.80 -6.20 -5.75
C ASP A 118 4.30 -6.36 -5.45
N GLN A 119 5.13 -5.80 -6.32
CA GLN A 119 6.59 -5.81 -6.24
C GLN A 119 7.10 -4.45 -6.70
N ASP A 120 7.76 -3.71 -5.80
CA ASP A 120 8.26 -2.36 -6.10
C ASP A 120 9.62 -2.34 -6.78
N VAL A 121 10.50 -3.27 -6.43
CA VAL A 121 11.85 -3.40 -6.97
C VAL A 121 12.12 -4.87 -7.30
N SER A 122 12.84 -5.13 -8.38
CA SER A 122 13.14 -6.49 -8.81
C SER A 122 14.03 -7.23 -7.82
N PRO A 123 13.88 -8.57 -7.69
CA PRO A 123 14.71 -9.38 -6.78
C PRO A 123 16.22 -9.21 -7.02
N LYS A 124 16.61 -9.10 -8.30
CA LYS A 124 18.02 -8.96 -8.69
C LYS A 124 18.67 -7.70 -8.12
N ILE A 125 17.95 -6.57 -8.14
CA ILE A 125 18.46 -5.30 -7.60
C ILE A 125 18.53 -5.36 -6.08
N ILE A 126 17.51 -5.91 -5.41
CA ILE A 126 17.49 -6.03 -3.95
C ILE A 126 18.66 -6.93 -3.46
N GLU A 127 18.92 -8.04 -4.15
CA GLU A 127 20.03 -8.92 -3.82
C GLU A 127 21.40 -8.28 -4.08
N SER A 128 21.51 -7.40 -5.10
CA SER A 128 22.73 -6.66 -5.40
C SER A 128 22.99 -5.51 -4.43
N PHE A 129 21.93 -4.90 -3.90
CA PHE A 129 22.02 -3.76 -3.00
C PHE A 129 21.28 -4.03 -1.67
N PRO A 130 21.94 -4.71 -0.70
CA PRO A 130 21.32 -5.04 0.59
C PRO A 130 20.86 -3.82 1.41
N VAL A 131 21.25 -2.60 1.04
CA VAL A 131 20.80 -1.34 1.67
C VAL A 131 19.28 -1.20 1.70
N PHE A 132 18.54 -1.81 0.77
CA PHE A 132 17.08 -1.85 0.79
C PHE A 132 16.48 -2.51 2.03
N TYR A 133 17.22 -3.40 2.71
CA TYR A 133 16.76 -4.04 3.94
C TYR A 133 16.62 -3.04 5.10
N ARG A 134 17.36 -1.94 5.06
CA ARG A 134 17.26 -0.87 6.07
C ARG A 134 15.91 -0.17 6.08
N ASP A 135 15.15 -0.20 4.98
CA ASP A 135 13.79 0.39 4.92
C ASP A 135 12.89 -0.14 6.04
N GLY A 136 13.05 -1.44 6.39
CA GLY A 136 12.33 -2.04 7.50
C GLY A 136 12.84 -1.59 8.87
N LEU A 137 14.14 -1.47 9.06
CA LEU A 137 14.76 -1.04 10.31
C LEU A 137 14.45 0.43 10.60
N GLU A 138 14.49 1.27 9.59
CA GLU A 138 14.24 2.72 9.65
C GLU A 138 12.74 3.06 9.61
N ARG A 139 11.84 2.07 9.47
CA ARG A 139 10.38 2.21 9.39
C ARG A 139 9.91 3.15 8.29
N VAL A 140 10.61 3.15 7.14
CA VAL A 140 10.37 4.06 6.01
C VAL A 140 8.94 3.96 5.47
N PHE A 141 8.29 2.79 5.52
CA PHE A 141 6.95 2.59 4.95
C PHE A 141 5.80 2.84 5.92
N LEU A 142 6.06 2.78 7.23
CA LEU A 142 5.05 3.02 8.26
C LEU A 142 5.69 3.66 9.50
N ASP A 143 5.59 4.98 9.57
CA ASP A 143 5.90 5.77 10.75
C ASP A 143 4.66 6.56 11.18
N ARG A 144 4.70 7.12 12.39
CA ARG A 144 3.60 7.93 12.94
C ARG A 144 3.24 9.10 12.03
N LYS A 145 4.23 9.77 11.45
CA LYS A 145 4.01 10.90 10.53
C LYS A 145 3.32 10.45 9.25
N ILE A 146 3.75 9.34 8.66
CA ILE A 146 3.19 8.76 7.44
C ILE A 146 1.74 8.32 7.68
N PHE A 147 1.47 7.67 8.82
CA PHE A 147 0.13 7.25 9.19
C PHE A 147 -0.84 8.45 9.28
N TRP A 148 -0.46 9.49 10.03
CA TRP A 148 -1.30 10.67 10.16
C TRP A 148 -1.44 11.49 8.88
N SER A 149 -0.43 11.49 8.00
CA SER A 149 -0.54 12.07 6.65
C SER A 149 -1.64 11.39 5.83
N TRP A 150 -1.73 10.05 5.88
CA TRP A 150 -2.79 9.30 5.23
C TRP A 150 -4.17 9.56 5.82
N MET A 151 -4.25 9.73 7.15
CA MET A 151 -5.52 10.08 7.82
C MET A 151 -5.98 11.49 7.47
N LEU A 152 -5.05 12.44 7.41
CA LEU A 152 -5.35 13.80 6.98
C LEU A 152 -5.84 13.84 5.52
N GLU A 153 -5.17 13.10 4.64
CA GLU A 153 -5.57 12.95 3.23
C GLU A 153 -6.99 12.36 3.14
N ALA A 154 -7.30 11.32 3.91
CA ALA A 154 -8.65 10.75 3.97
C ALA A 154 -9.68 11.79 4.44
N GLY A 155 -9.35 12.62 5.43
CA GLY A 155 -10.19 13.71 5.90
C GLY A 155 -10.46 14.74 4.81
N ILE A 156 -9.44 15.21 4.12
CA ILE A 156 -9.58 16.17 3.02
C ILE A 156 -10.45 15.61 1.89
N HIS A 157 -10.19 14.36 1.49
CA HIS A 157 -10.99 13.71 0.45
C HIS A 157 -12.45 13.56 0.86
N SER A 158 -12.72 13.19 2.11
CA SER A 158 -14.08 13.06 2.64
C SER A 158 -14.84 14.40 2.64
N VAL A 159 -14.16 15.49 3.02
CA VAL A 159 -14.71 16.85 2.94
C VAL A 159 -15.11 17.18 1.51
N ILE A 160 -14.19 17.00 0.56
CA ILE A 160 -14.44 17.29 -0.85
C ILE A 160 -15.62 16.46 -1.36
N ILE A 161 -15.61 15.15 -1.16
CA ILE A 161 -16.66 14.25 -1.64
C ILE A 161 -18.01 14.66 -1.06
N PHE A 162 -18.10 14.83 0.26
CA PHE A 162 -19.37 15.17 0.90
C PHE A 162 -19.92 16.50 0.44
N PHE A 163 -19.13 17.58 0.45
CA PHE A 163 -19.60 18.90 0.09
C PHE A 163 -19.88 19.07 -1.40
N MET A 164 -19.12 18.38 -2.28
CA MET A 164 -19.41 18.39 -3.71
C MET A 164 -20.72 17.67 -4.02
N VAL A 165 -20.98 16.52 -3.39
CA VAL A 165 -22.25 15.80 -3.54
C VAL A 165 -23.40 16.64 -2.98
N ALA A 166 -23.21 17.24 -1.81
CA ALA A 166 -24.21 18.08 -1.17
C ALA A 166 -24.56 19.32 -2.02
N ALA A 167 -23.57 19.95 -2.65
CA ALA A 167 -23.79 21.08 -3.55
C ALA A 167 -24.49 20.64 -4.85
N ALA A 168 -24.15 19.48 -5.39
CA ALA A 168 -24.73 18.96 -6.63
C ALA A 168 -26.20 18.55 -6.46
N HIS A 169 -26.60 18.09 -5.25
CA HIS A 169 -27.99 17.67 -4.97
C HIS A 169 -28.92 18.82 -4.61
N GLY A 170 -28.39 20.04 -4.50
CA GLY A 170 -29.16 21.28 -4.34
C GLY A 170 -29.85 21.46 -2.99
N GLU A 171 -30.68 22.53 -2.88
CA GLU A 171 -31.33 22.92 -1.63
C GLU A 171 -32.48 21.99 -1.20
N GLY A 172 -32.94 21.07 -2.04
CA GLY A 172 -33.96 20.09 -1.71
C GLY A 172 -33.66 19.19 -0.53
N VAL A 173 -32.35 19.02 -0.20
CA VAL A 173 -31.91 18.34 1.02
C VAL A 173 -31.81 19.30 2.21
N TRP A 174 -31.95 20.64 1.99
CA TRP A 174 -31.66 21.68 2.97
C TRP A 174 -32.86 22.50 3.43
N GLY A 175 -33.93 22.58 2.68
CA GLY A 175 -35.02 23.50 2.96
C GLY A 175 -36.38 22.97 2.62
N ALA A 176 -37.35 23.24 3.49
CA ALA A 176 -38.73 23.07 3.25
C ALA A 176 -39.23 24.16 2.26
N GLY A 177 -38.80 24.09 0.99
CA GLY A 177 -39.34 24.89 -0.10
C GLY A 177 -40.31 24.03 -0.92
N GLU A 178 -41.50 24.49 -1.12
CA GLU A 178 -42.50 23.90 -1.99
C GLU A 178 -41.90 23.72 -3.40
N GLU A 179 -41.97 22.51 -3.96
CA GLU A 179 -41.40 22.08 -5.26
C GLU A 179 -39.89 21.78 -5.30
N SER A 180 -39.34 21.05 -4.31
CA SER A 180 -38.00 20.53 -4.47
C SER A 180 -37.99 19.30 -5.36
N THR A 181 -37.55 19.43 -6.61
CA THR A 181 -37.11 18.34 -7.48
C THR A 181 -35.75 17.76 -7.00
N GLY A 182 -35.39 17.99 -5.73
CA GLY A 182 -34.15 17.52 -5.12
C GLY A 182 -34.17 16.02 -4.96
N LEU A 183 -33.01 15.40 -5.24
CA LEU A 183 -32.78 13.98 -5.00
C LEU A 183 -32.92 13.70 -3.49
N GLY A 184 -33.50 12.56 -3.15
CA GLY A 184 -33.73 12.16 -1.78
C GLY A 184 -32.45 11.82 -1.00
N LEU A 185 -32.59 11.52 0.28
CA LEU A 185 -31.49 11.20 1.18
C LEU A 185 -30.63 10.02 0.69
N TYR A 186 -31.29 8.95 0.27
CA TYR A 186 -30.58 7.75 -0.19
C TYR A 186 -29.96 7.91 -1.58
N GLU A 187 -30.47 8.80 -2.42
CA GLU A 187 -29.81 9.18 -3.67
C GLU A 187 -28.52 9.95 -3.40
N MET A 188 -28.52 10.87 -2.45
CA MET A 188 -27.31 11.54 -1.99
C MET A 188 -26.32 10.54 -1.39
N GLY A 189 -26.79 9.62 -0.53
CA GLY A 189 -25.98 8.59 0.10
C GLY A 189 -25.31 7.64 -0.90
N THR A 190 -26.09 7.14 -1.88
CA THR A 190 -25.55 6.26 -2.94
C THR A 190 -24.58 6.98 -3.86
N THR A 191 -24.81 8.25 -4.18
CA THR A 191 -23.87 9.08 -4.93
C THR A 191 -22.56 9.23 -4.18
N CYS A 192 -22.60 9.61 -2.91
CA CYS A 192 -21.44 9.76 -2.06
C CYS A 192 -20.65 8.44 -1.95
N LEU A 193 -21.33 7.32 -1.70
CA LEU A 193 -20.74 6.01 -1.59
C LEU A 193 -20.08 5.56 -2.90
N THR A 194 -20.73 5.80 -4.03
CA THR A 194 -20.16 5.48 -5.36
C THR A 194 -18.86 6.21 -5.59
N ILE A 195 -18.80 7.50 -5.26
CA ILE A 195 -17.57 8.29 -5.38
C ILE A 195 -16.48 7.78 -4.45
N VAL A 196 -16.80 7.45 -3.20
CA VAL A 196 -15.86 6.89 -2.22
C VAL A 196 -15.29 5.56 -2.74
N ILE A 197 -16.13 4.65 -3.24
CA ILE A 197 -15.68 3.35 -3.78
C ILE A 197 -14.72 3.56 -4.95
N ILE A 198 -15.13 4.34 -5.95
CA ILE A 198 -14.32 4.57 -7.15
C ILE A 198 -13.00 5.25 -6.78
N PHE A 199 -13.05 6.26 -5.91
CA PHE A 199 -11.84 6.96 -5.50
C PHE A 199 -10.91 6.12 -4.66
N CYS A 200 -11.41 5.22 -3.80
CA CYS A 200 -10.58 4.24 -3.09
C CYS A 200 -9.82 3.33 -4.07
N GLN A 201 -10.45 2.93 -5.18
CA GLN A 201 -9.75 2.14 -6.22
C GLN A 201 -8.66 2.98 -6.93
N ILE A 202 -8.98 4.23 -7.29
CA ILE A 202 -8.01 5.15 -7.88
C ILE A 202 -6.82 5.37 -6.93
N ARG A 203 -7.08 5.60 -5.65
CA ARG A 203 -6.05 5.81 -4.64
C ARG A 203 -5.12 4.61 -4.49
N LEU A 204 -5.68 3.39 -4.49
CA LEU A 204 -4.90 2.17 -4.41
C LEU A 204 -4.11 1.90 -5.70
N PHE A 205 -4.69 2.22 -6.85
CA PHE A 205 -4.03 2.12 -8.16
C PHE A 205 -2.70 2.90 -8.18
N PHE A 206 -2.66 4.12 -7.59
CA PHE A 206 -1.45 4.93 -7.50
C PHE A 206 -0.36 4.36 -6.59
N GLU A 207 -0.73 3.51 -5.63
CA GLU A 207 0.25 2.83 -4.77
C GLU A 207 0.77 1.52 -5.39
N THR A 208 0.09 1.00 -6.42
CA THR A 208 0.49 -0.24 -7.10
C THR A 208 1.73 -0.01 -7.94
N SER A 209 2.78 -0.77 -7.66
CA SER A 209 4.05 -0.67 -8.37
C SER A 209 4.14 -1.64 -9.55
N ASN A 210 3.55 -2.83 -9.42
CA ASN A 210 3.59 -3.86 -10.45
C ASN A 210 2.19 -4.12 -11.01
N PHE A 211 1.96 -3.62 -12.24
CA PHE A 211 0.69 -3.79 -12.93
C PHE A 211 0.65 -5.11 -13.68
N THR A 212 -0.20 -6.01 -13.21
CA THR A 212 -0.52 -7.27 -13.89
C THR A 212 -1.97 -7.25 -14.38
N TRP A 213 -2.29 -8.08 -15.38
CA TRP A 213 -3.66 -8.22 -15.87
C TRP A 213 -4.65 -8.65 -14.76
N ILE A 214 -4.15 -9.45 -13.78
CA ILE A 214 -4.94 -9.86 -12.61
C ILE A 214 -5.32 -8.63 -11.78
N MET A 215 -4.38 -7.70 -11.55
CA MET A 215 -4.68 -6.46 -10.83
C MET A 215 -5.72 -5.62 -11.56
N ALA A 216 -5.61 -5.49 -12.89
CA ALA A 216 -6.62 -4.79 -13.69
C ALA A 216 -8.01 -5.44 -13.55
N LEU A 217 -8.08 -6.76 -13.53
CA LEU A 217 -9.32 -7.50 -13.33
C LEU A 217 -9.89 -7.30 -11.91
N LEU A 218 -9.04 -7.25 -10.87
CA LEU A 218 -9.48 -7.02 -9.51
C LEU A 218 -10.03 -5.59 -9.32
N TYR A 219 -9.41 -4.57 -9.92
CA TYR A 219 -9.89 -3.20 -9.88
C TYR A 219 -11.22 -3.03 -10.62
N SER A 220 -11.30 -3.50 -11.87
CA SER A 220 -12.52 -3.43 -12.68
C SER A 220 -13.63 -4.31 -12.11
N GLY A 221 -13.30 -5.50 -11.61
CA GLY A 221 -14.23 -6.41 -10.97
C GLY A 221 -14.84 -5.84 -9.68
N SER A 222 -14.08 -5.12 -8.89
CA SER A 222 -14.56 -4.43 -7.69
C SER A 222 -15.59 -3.34 -8.03
N ILE A 223 -15.31 -2.51 -9.04
CA ILE A 223 -16.24 -1.48 -9.53
C ILE A 223 -17.48 -2.12 -10.16
N PHE A 224 -17.29 -3.16 -10.96
CA PHE A 224 -18.39 -3.92 -11.57
C PHE A 224 -19.30 -4.55 -10.52
N LEU A 225 -18.73 -5.13 -9.46
CA LEU A 225 -19.48 -5.72 -8.36
C LEU A 225 -20.34 -4.67 -7.63
N TRP A 226 -19.83 -3.45 -7.45
CA TRP A 226 -20.61 -2.34 -6.92
C TRP A 226 -21.83 -2.02 -7.78
N TRP A 227 -21.64 -1.85 -9.10
CA TRP A 227 -22.77 -1.57 -10.01
C TRP A 227 -23.77 -2.70 -10.03
N MET A 228 -23.34 -3.95 -10.06
CA MET A 228 -24.23 -5.12 -10.03
C MET A 228 -25.05 -5.19 -8.74
N CYS A 229 -24.43 -4.96 -7.59
CA CYS A 229 -25.14 -4.90 -6.30
C CYS A 229 -26.14 -3.75 -6.26
N TRP A 230 -25.77 -2.58 -6.73
CA TRP A 230 -26.65 -1.43 -6.75
C TRP A 230 -27.88 -1.66 -7.66
N ILE A 231 -27.66 -2.15 -8.87
CA ILE A 231 -28.74 -2.53 -9.80
C ILE A 231 -29.68 -3.58 -9.15
N THR A 232 -29.10 -4.63 -8.57
CA THR A 232 -29.90 -5.73 -8.00
C THR A 232 -30.74 -5.25 -6.82
N ILE A 233 -30.14 -4.56 -5.86
CA ILE A 233 -30.84 -4.09 -4.65
C ILE A 233 -31.87 -3.01 -5.00
N SER A 234 -31.56 -2.13 -5.95
CA SER A 234 -32.48 -1.07 -6.41
C SER A 234 -33.72 -1.59 -7.15
N ASN A 235 -33.65 -2.82 -7.69
CA ASN A 235 -34.79 -3.46 -8.36
C ASN A 235 -35.49 -4.53 -7.50
N TRP A 236 -35.03 -4.76 -6.27
CA TRP A 236 -35.61 -5.76 -5.38
C TRP A 236 -36.34 -5.11 -4.21
N VAL A 237 -37.69 -5.08 -4.30
CA VAL A 237 -38.56 -4.38 -3.36
C VAL A 237 -38.36 -4.84 -1.91
N ASP A 238 -38.32 -6.17 -1.68
CA ASP A 238 -38.22 -6.73 -0.32
C ASP A 238 -36.88 -6.44 0.37
N LEU A 239 -35.80 -6.38 -0.41
CA LEU A 239 -34.46 -6.16 0.13
C LEU A 239 -34.10 -4.67 0.19
N GLY A 240 -34.56 -3.89 -0.77
CA GLY A 240 -34.14 -2.50 -0.97
C GLY A 240 -35.31 -1.51 -0.99
N TYR A 241 -36.34 -1.68 -0.16
CA TYR A 241 -37.54 -0.81 -0.20
C TYR A 241 -37.23 0.70 -0.06
N LEU A 242 -36.17 1.06 0.69
CA LEU A 242 -35.73 2.45 0.88
C LEU A 242 -34.95 3.01 -0.33
N VAL A 243 -34.42 2.14 -1.17
CA VAL A 243 -33.57 2.47 -2.35
C VAL A 243 -34.19 1.93 -3.64
N TYR A 244 -35.45 1.50 -3.60
CA TYR A 244 -36.16 0.99 -4.78
C TYR A 244 -36.25 2.06 -5.87
N GLY A 245 -35.87 1.71 -7.10
CA GLY A 245 -35.80 2.63 -8.23
C GLY A 245 -34.72 3.72 -8.15
N ASN A 246 -33.92 3.73 -7.08
CA ASN A 246 -32.89 4.74 -6.84
C ASN A 246 -31.89 4.85 -8.02
N ILE A 247 -31.49 3.70 -8.61
CA ILE A 247 -30.54 3.69 -9.72
C ILE A 247 -31.07 4.43 -10.95
N ASP A 248 -32.35 4.29 -11.27
CA ASP A 248 -32.93 4.96 -12.43
C ASP A 248 -32.96 6.47 -12.27
N VAL A 249 -33.20 6.95 -11.05
CA VAL A 249 -33.20 8.37 -10.72
C VAL A 249 -31.80 8.93 -10.72
N VAL A 250 -30.87 8.29 -10.00
CA VAL A 250 -29.50 8.77 -9.82
C VAL A 250 -28.71 8.68 -11.11
N ALA A 251 -28.75 7.56 -11.82
CA ALA A 251 -27.96 7.36 -13.05
C ALA A 251 -28.41 8.27 -14.20
N ARG A 252 -29.68 8.73 -14.22
CA ARG A 252 -30.18 9.69 -15.21
C ARG A 252 -29.89 11.14 -14.83
N SER A 253 -29.51 11.41 -13.58
CA SER A 253 -29.26 12.77 -13.11
C SER A 253 -27.91 13.30 -13.58
N GLY A 254 -27.88 14.49 -14.20
CA GLY A 254 -26.64 15.20 -14.55
C GLY A 254 -25.75 15.51 -13.33
N PRO A 255 -26.32 16.00 -12.23
CA PRO A 255 -25.61 16.27 -10.98
C PRO A 255 -24.81 15.08 -10.44
N PHE A 256 -25.31 13.85 -10.58
CA PHE A 256 -24.57 12.64 -10.20
C PHE A 256 -23.24 12.53 -10.96
N TRP A 257 -23.28 12.58 -12.28
CA TRP A 257 -22.09 12.43 -13.11
C TRP A 257 -21.09 13.58 -12.92
N LEU A 258 -21.61 14.81 -12.79
CA LEU A 258 -20.76 15.98 -12.53
C LEU A 258 -20.06 15.88 -11.17
N SER A 259 -20.80 15.53 -10.10
CA SER A 259 -20.22 15.36 -8.77
C SER A 259 -19.19 14.23 -8.73
N LEU A 260 -19.45 13.11 -9.44
CA LEU A 260 -18.51 12.00 -9.57
C LEU A 260 -17.20 12.47 -10.23
N ILE A 261 -17.30 13.12 -11.39
CA ILE A 261 -16.12 13.55 -12.16
C ILE A 261 -15.33 14.61 -11.36
N PHE A 262 -15.99 15.64 -10.85
CA PHE A 262 -15.31 16.71 -10.14
C PHE A 262 -14.69 16.24 -8.83
N SER A 263 -15.42 15.45 -8.01
CA SER A 263 -14.89 14.94 -6.75
C SER A 263 -13.68 14.03 -6.99
N CYS A 264 -13.78 13.10 -7.95
CA CYS A 264 -12.64 12.23 -8.30
C CYS A 264 -11.46 13.03 -8.82
N THR A 265 -11.68 14.06 -9.65
CA THR A 265 -10.61 14.89 -10.20
C THR A 265 -9.91 15.71 -9.12
N PHE A 266 -10.65 16.37 -8.23
CA PHE A 266 -10.06 17.16 -7.14
C PHE A 266 -9.28 16.29 -6.16
N CYS A 267 -9.86 15.17 -5.73
CA CYS A 267 -9.18 14.22 -4.85
C CYS A 267 -7.93 13.64 -5.51
N PHE A 268 -8.01 13.32 -6.81
CA PHE A 268 -6.87 12.86 -7.61
C PHE A 268 -5.74 13.89 -7.66
N MET A 269 -6.05 15.16 -7.92
CA MET A 269 -5.05 16.23 -7.96
C MET A 269 -4.31 16.37 -6.63
N ILE A 270 -5.02 16.29 -5.49
CA ILE A 270 -4.41 16.35 -4.16
C ILE A 270 -3.44 15.17 -3.95
N THR A 271 -3.88 13.96 -4.27
CA THR A 271 -3.04 12.77 -4.18
C THR A 271 -1.79 12.88 -5.06
N LEU A 272 -1.96 13.36 -6.29
CA LEU A 272 -0.86 13.51 -7.24
C LEU A 272 0.15 14.58 -6.78
N ILE A 273 -0.32 15.73 -6.28
CA ILE A 273 0.54 16.77 -5.71
C ILE A 273 1.34 16.21 -4.54
N ARG A 274 0.70 15.50 -3.62
CA ARG A 274 1.38 14.88 -2.48
C ARG A 274 2.46 13.89 -2.93
N GLN A 275 2.13 12.96 -3.81
CA GLN A 275 3.10 11.96 -4.30
C GLN A 275 4.25 12.61 -5.08
N SER A 276 3.97 13.59 -5.94
CA SER A 276 5.01 14.32 -6.67
C SER A 276 5.93 15.06 -5.71
N THR A 277 5.37 15.69 -4.68
CA THR A 277 6.14 16.37 -3.65
C THR A 277 7.03 15.40 -2.86
N GLU A 278 6.51 14.24 -2.48
CA GLU A 278 7.30 13.19 -1.81
C GLU A 278 8.47 12.70 -2.68
N VAL A 279 8.23 12.45 -3.96
CA VAL A 279 9.28 12.00 -4.89
C VAL A 279 10.34 13.09 -5.10
N MET A 280 9.93 14.35 -5.21
CA MET A 280 10.86 15.47 -5.49
C MET A 280 11.69 15.87 -4.26
N LEU A 281 11.07 15.96 -3.08
CA LEU A 281 11.72 16.50 -1.88
C LEU A 281 12.39 15.43 -1.02
N ALA A 282 11.83 14.21 -0.96
CA ALA A 282 12.31 13.13 -0.13
C ALA A 282 12.18 11.77 -0.84
N PRO A 283 12.95 11.53 -1.93
CA PRO A 283 12.88 10.27 -2.66
C PRO A 283 13.28 9.10 -1.75
N THR A 284 12.42 8.10 -1.66
CA THR A 284 12.73 6.86 -0.95
C THR A 284 13.65 5.96 -1.77
N ARG A 285 14.34 5.01 -1.12
CA ARG A 285 15.17 4.00 -1.82
C ARG A 285 14.36 3.22 -2.85
N SER A 286 13.07 2.98 -2.60
CA SER A 286 12.16 2.35 -3.57
C SER A 286 11.99 3.19 -4.84
N HIS A 287 11.94 4.52 -4.74
CA HIS A 287 11.88 5.40 -5.91
C HIS A 287 13.17 5.31 -6.72
N ILE A 288 14.33 5.41 -6.06
CA ILE A 288 15.64 5.27 -6.71
C ILE A 288 15.79 3.88 -7.36
N GLY A 289 15.36 2.82 -6.68
CA GLY A 289 15.39 1.46 -7.22
C GLY A 289 14.53 1.29 -8.49
N ARG A 290 13.38 1.95 -8.57
CA ARG A 290 12.54 1.96 -9.78
C ARG A 290 13.19 2.73 -10.93
N GLU A 291 13.83 3.85 -10.65
CA GLU A 291 14.59 4.61 -11.66
C GLU A 291 15.78 3.80 -12.22
N VAL A 292 16.46 3.02 -11.36
CA VAL A 292 17.51 2.09 -11.80
C VAL A 292 16.94 0.97 -12.66
N MET A 293 15.76 0.42 -12.31
CA MET A 293 15.10 -0.58 -13.15
C MET A 293 14.69 -0.02 -14.52
N ALA A 294 14.27 1.22 -14.57
CA ALA A 294 13.89 1.90 -15.80
C ALA A 294 15.10 2.33 -16.67
N GLY A 295 16.32 2.15 -16.17
CA GLY A 295 17.55 2.54 -16.88
C GLY A 295 17.82 4.05 -16.87
N HIS A 296 17.09 4.84 -16.06
CA HIS A 296 17.30 6.28 -15.94
C HIS A 296 18.44 6.66 -15.00
N LEU A 297 18.84 5.77 -14.12
CA LEU A 297 19.97 5.94 -13.18
C LEU A 297 20.87 4.73 -13.23
N ASP A 298 22.18 4.97 -13.28
CA ASP A 298 23.17 3.94 -13.02
C ASP A 298 23.09 3.52 -11.54
N GLY A 299 23.34 2.24 -11.26
CA GLY A 299 23.30 1.70 -9.89
C GLY A 299 24.32 2.36 -8.92
N GLU A 300 25.14 3.30 -9.41
CA GLU A 300 26.15 4.04 -8.64
C GLU A 300 25.55 4.83 -7.45
N LYS A 301 24.36 5.44 -7.63
CA LYS A 301 23.69 6.18 -6.56
C LYS A 301 23.29 5.29 -5.39
N LEU A 302 22.76 4.09 -5.68
CA LEU A 302 22.47 3.07 -4.66
C LEU A 302 23.74 2.54 -4.00
N GLY A 303 24.81 2.36 -4.79
CA GLY A 303 26.14 1.97 -4.27
C GLY A 303 26.69 3.02 -3.30
N ARG A 304 26.54 4.31 -3.58
CA ARG A 304 26.94 5.40 -2.67
C ARG A 304 26.14 5.41 -1.38
N GLU A 305 24.82 5.20 -1.43
CA GLU A 305 23.99 5.09 -0.23
C GLU A 305 24.35 3.85 0.61
N GLN A 306 24.66 2.74 -0.04
CA GLN A 306 25.11 1.53 0.64
C GLN A 306 26.47 1.76 1.36
N ALA A 307 27.40 2.43 0.69
CA ALA A 307 28.69 2.78 1.27
C ALA A 307 28.53 3.75 2.45
N ALA A 308 27.69 4.77 2.31
CA ALA A 308 27.40 5.72 3.38
C ALA A 308 26.74 5.06 4.60
N ALA A 309 25.83 4.10 4.35
CA ALA A 309 25.19 3.32 5.40
C ALA A 309 26.19 2.44 6.17
N ALA A 310 27.08 1.74 5.46
CA ALA A 310 28.12 0.93 6.07
C ALA A 310 29.09 1.77 6.92
N LEU A 311 29.44 2.96 6.44
CA LEU A 311 30.27 3.92 7.21
C LEU A 311 29.58 4.40 8.49
N ALA A 312 28.29 4.68 8.42
CA ALA A 312 27.52 5.08 9.59
C ALA A 312 27.45 3.97 10.64
N GLU A 313 27.31 2.71 10.23
CA GLU A 313 27.35 1.54 11.12
C GLU A 313 28.72 1.36 11.76
N GLN A 314 29.81 1.49 11.01
CA GLN A 314 31.16 1.41 11.54
C GLN A 314 31.44 2.54 12.56
N SER A 315 30.95 3.74 12.31
CA SER A 315 31.13 4.87 13.23
C SER A 315 30.32 4.68 14.53
N GLN A 316 29.15 4.06 14.49
CA GLN A 316 28.38 3.72 15.68
C GLN A 316 28.97 2.55 16.46
N ALA A 317 29.51 1.55 15.78
CA ALA A 317 30.18 0.41 16.41
C ALA A 317 31.53 0.80 17.03
N SER A 318 32.20 1.84 16.51
CA SER A 318 33.49 2.36 17.00
C SER A 318 33.37 3.41 18.13
N GLY A 319 32.17 3.64 18.68
CA GLY A 319 31.92 4.53 19.81
C GLY A 319 32.68 4.20 21.10
N PHE A 320 33.52 3.16 21.10
CA PHE A 320 34.51 2.84 22.11
C PHE A 320 35.90 2.85 21.45
N GLY A 321 36.50 4.00 21.38
CA GLY A 321 37.91 4.16 20.99
C GLY A 321 38.09 5.15 19.83
N ARG A 322 38.71 6.29 20.14
CA ARG A 322 39.20 7.27 19.15
C ARG A 322 40.24 6.61 18.21
N ALA A 323 39.77 5.96 17.19
CA ALA A 323 40.58 5.62 16.03
C ALA A 323 40.26 6.64 14.93
N ARG A 324 41.32 7.25 14.43
CA ARG A 324 41.40 8.27 13.39
C ARG A 324 40.49 7.85 12.22
N ALA A 325 39.36 8.55 12.03
CA ALA A 325 38.43 8.33 10.92
C ALA A 325 39.23 8.45 9.61
N LYS A 326 39.34 7.36 8.86
CA LYS A 326 39.78 7.41 7.46
C LYS A 326 38.85 8.33 6.70
N SER A 327 39.40 9.19 5.88
CA SER A 327 38.62 10.13 5.07
C SER A 327 37.57 9.36 4.28
N SER A 328 36.33 9.87 4.25
CA SER A 328 35.22 9.27 3.47
C SER A 328 35.61 8.94 2.01
N LYS A 329 36.58 9.69 1.45
CA LYS A 329 37.14 9.43 0.13
C LYS A 329 38.00 8.16 0.07
N GLU A 330 38.79 7.86 1.09
CA GLU A 330 39.66 6.67 1.10
C GLU A 330 38.84 5.39 1.22
N VAL A 331 37.80 5.37 2.05
CA VAL A 331 36.92 4.20 2.19
C VAL A 331 36.11 3.97 0.93
N LEU A 332 35.62 5.05 0.26
CA LEU A 332 34.96 4.96 -1.02
C LEU A 332 35.89 4.39 -2.11
N THR A 333 37.16 4.80 -2.11
CA THR A 333 38.16 4.33 -3.05
C THR A 333 38.50 2.84 -2.82
N GLU A 334 38.66 2.41 -1.56
CA GLU A 334 38.89 1.00 -1.24
C GLU A 334 37.71 0.07 -1.63
N MET A 335 36.44 0.54 -1.43
CA MET A 335 35.25 -0.22 -1.84
C MET A 335 35.07 -0.28 -3.35
N LEU A 336 35.39 0.78 -4.08
CA LEU A 336 35.34 0.81 -5.55
C LEU A 336 36.43 -0.07 -6.17
N VAL A 337 37.62 -0.08 -5.62
CA VAL A 337 38.75 -0.96 -6.04
C VAL A 337 38.46 -2.42 -5.68
N GLY A 338 37.89 -2.70 -4.50
CA GLY A 338 37.48 -4.04 -4.09
C GLY A 338 36.36 -4.61 -4.97
N GLY A 339 35.37 -3.79 -5.35
CA GLY A 339 34.31 -4.19 -6.28
C GLY A 339 34.85 -4.56 -7.68
N ASN A 340 35.84 -3.86 -8.17
CA ASN A 340 36.47 -4.15 -9.46
C ASN A 340 37.33 -5.44 -9.43
N MET A 341 37.99 -5.77 -8.30
CA MET A 341 38.75 -7.04 -8.19
C MET A 341 37.86 -8.29 -8.26
N VAL A 342 36.63 -8.23 -7.71
CA VAL A 342 35.65 -9.33 -7.81
C VAL A 342 35.21 -9.52 -9.26
N ARG A 343 35.02 -8.42 -10.01
CA ARG A 343 34.65 -8.48 -11.43
C ARG A 343 35.78 -9.05 -12.32
N VAL A 344 37.03 -8.69 -12.07
CA VAL A 344 38.18 -9.18 -12.85
C VAL A 344 38.45 -10.66 -12.55
N SER A 345 38.26 -11.14 -11.31
CA SER A 345 38.46 -12.57 -10.98
C SER A 345 37.35 -13.45 -11.60
N SER A 346 36.12 -12.99 -11.75
CA SER A 346 35.05 -13.74 -12.42
C SER A 346 35.25 -13.83 -13.93
N GLN A 347 35.74 -12.77 -14.58
CA GLN A 347 36.07 -12.80 -16.02
C GLN A 347 37.29 -13.69 -16.34
N LYS A 348 38.31 -13.70 -15.48
CA LYS A 348 39.48 -14.62 -15.67
C LYS A 348 39.12 -16.09 -15.48
N ARG A 349 38.14 -16.45 -14.66
CA ARG A 349 37.66 -17.84 -14.53
C ARG A 349 36.83 -18.30 -15.74
N LEU A 350 36.18 -17.40 -16.46
CA LEU A 350 35.45 -17.75 -17.68
C LEU A 350 36.35 -17.81 -18.93
N ALA A 351 37.47 -17.12 -18.95
CA ALA A 351 38.44 -17.17 -20.04
C ALA A 351 39.48 -18.32 -19.94
N GLY A 352 39.52 -19.05 -18.82
CA GLY A 352 40.41 -20.19 -18.62
C GLY A 352 39.75 -21.57 -18.75
N ALA A 353 38.51 -21.62 -19.24
CA ALA A 353 37.73 -22.84 -19.44
C ALA A 353 37.29 -23.03 -20.91
N GLN A 354 38.15 -22.65 -21.87
CA GLN A 354 38.09 -23.06 -23.26
C GLN A 354 39.32 -23.88 -23.63
#